data_9c9a259109f21c35167a8cef95cfcc78
#
_entry.id   9c9a259109f21c35167a8cef95cfcc78
#
_cell.length_a   1.000
_cell.length_b   1.000
_cell.length_c   1.000
_cell.angle_alpha   90.00
_cell.angle_beta   90.00
_cell.angle_gamma   90.00
#
_symmetry.space_group_name_H-M   'P 1'
#
loop_
_entity.id
_entity.type
_entity.pdbx_description
1 polymer ?
#
loop_
_entity_poly.entity_id
_entity_poly.type
_entity_poly.pdbx_seq_one_letter_code
_entity_poly.pdbx_strand_id
1 'polypeptide(L)'
;MTDGRGDLRVSGRPQPSASTRIVAVAWATAKVNRLPTILGYNLAYLLVGVGVAGGVAVDDLDLLAAYGLGVLLVKSQASIADAVHDRETDTENPSKSSVARSVAVLGRERALSLLVTELVVGLGLFGLVSTATGEPLYLAVGGALALAGFWYSYPPRLKEVGVVNHLVTTGADVVTGVVVVPVLLTGTVGRETLVVTTAVFLYAFGYHLVHQAADVYYDRHARVDTFARRVGTARTVGYAAVATGAAAGLCLALGYPGATAVTLGAALWYVSLYREVRREPLERQSELLADRFSVGAVATLLNAAMAVSVLLGLSDVSTVV
;
A
#
# COMPACT_ATOMS: atom_id res chain seq x y z
N MET A 1 67.95 12.01 -8.15
CA MET A 1 66.75 11.16 -8.03
C MET A 1 65.64 12.01 -7.43
N THR A 2 64.83 12.64 -8.27
CA THR A 2 63.73 13.53 -7.90
C THR A 2 62.43 12.73 -7.94
N ASP A 3 61.84 12.55 -6.78
CA ASP A 3 60.58 11.81 -6.57
C ASP A 3 59.41 12.72 -7.00
N GLY A 4 58.92 12.50 -8.23
CA GLY A 4 57.80 13.20 -8.81
C GLY A 4 56.47 12.58 -8.40
N ARG A 5 55.98 12.81 -7.16
CA ARG A 5 54.59 12.51 -6.81
C ARG A 5 53.67 13.54 -7.43
N GLY A 6 53.18 13.25 -8.62
CA GLY A 6 52.10 13.99 -9.25
C GLY A 6 50.82 13.87 -8.42
N ASP A 7 50.45 14.94 -7.73
CA ASP A 7 49.14 15.16 -7.13
C ASP A 7 48.07 15.12 -8.22
N LEU A 8 47.47 13.93 -8.43
CA LEU A 8 46.24 13.81 -9.19
C LEU A 8 45.11 14.51 -8.40
N ARG A 9 45.01 15.84 -8.59
CA ARG A 9 43.80 16.56 -8.19
C ARG A 9 42.63 15.95 -8.95
N VAL A 10 41.89 15.12 -8.26
CA VAL A 10 40.57 14.65 -8.72
C VAL A 10 39.73 15.90 -8.96
N SER A 11 39.51 16.22 -10.25
CA SER A 11 38.69 17.34 -10.69
C SER A 11 37.35 17.30 -9.98
N GLY A 12 37.13 18.26 -9.08
CA GLY A 12 35.93 18.33 -8.27
C GLY A 12 34.70 18.41 -9.17
N ARG A 13 33.83 17.41 -9.10
CA ARG A 13 32.51 17.53 -9.69
C ARG A 13 31.82 18.75 -9.10
N PRO A 14 31.25 19.65 -9.93
CA PRO A 14 30.58 20.85 -9.44
C PRO A 14 29.53 20.43 -8.41
N GLN A 15 29.54 21.06 -7.24
CA GLN A 15 28.53 20.78 -6.21
C GLN A 15 27.16 21.21 -6.76
N PRO A 16 26.11 20.36 -6.61
CA PRO A 16 24.79 20.72 -7.08
C PRO A 16 24.29 22.00 -6.40
N SER A 17 23.55 22.82 -7.14
CA SER A 17 22.97 24.06 -6.62
C SER A 17 22.04 23.80 -5.44
N ALA A 18 21.75 24.80 -4.63
CA ALA A 18 20.80 24.67 -3.50
C ALA A 18 19.42 24.21 -3.97
N SER A 19 18.92 24.74 -5.09
CA SER A 19 17.66 24.33 -5.69
C SER A 19 17.65 22.85 -6.11
N THR A 20 18.75 22.39 -6.73
CA THR A 20 18.88 20.97 -7.10
C THR A 20 18.86 20.05 -5.87
N ARG A 21 19.48 20.49 -4.75
CA ARG A 21 19.45 19.73 -3.50
C ARG A 21 18.04 19.65 -2.89
N ILE A 22 17.30 20.78 -2.89
CA ILE A 22 15.91 20.82 -2.37
C ILE A 22 15.03 19.87 -3.17
N VAL A 23 15.08 19.92 -4.49
CA VAL A 23 14.29 19.01 -5.36
C VAL A 23 14.67 17.55 -5.11
N ALA A 24 15.96 17.24 -4.99
CA ALA A 24 16.43 15.88 -4.70
C ALA A 24 15.92 15.36 -3.36
N VAL A 25 15.93 16.21 -2.31
CA VAL A 25 15.42 15.85 -0.97
C VAL A 25 13.90 15.65 -1.02
N ALA A 26 13.15 16.57 -1.65
CA ALA A 26 11.69 16.44 -1.79
C ALA A 26 11.31 15.16 -2.53
N TRP A 27 11.98 14.85 -3.63
CA TRP A 27 11.79 13.63 -4.38
C TRP A 27 12.13 12.38 -3.56
N ALA A 28 13.25 12.39 -2.85
CA ALA A 28 13.66 11.29 -1.98
C ALA A 28 12.64 11.06 -0.85
N THR A 29 12.12 12.14 -0.24
CA THR A 29 11.05 12.08 0.77
C THR A 29 9.79 11.43 0.20
N ALA A 30 9.32 11.87 -0.98
CA ALA A 30 8.15 11.28 -1.64
C ALA A 30 8.36 9.79 -1.96
N LYS A 31 9.59 9.40 -2.33
CA LYS A 31 9.92 8.00 -2.66
C LYS A 31 9.99 7.09 -1.43
N VAL A 32 10.62 7.50 -0.32
CA VAL A 32 10.68 6.67 0.89
C VAL A 32 9.29 6.52 1.53
N ASN A 33 8.43 7.53 1.39
CA ASN A 33 7.03 7.49 1.77
C ASN A 33 6.15 6.69 0.81
N ARG A 34 6.67 6.28 -0.35
CA ARG A 34 5.89 5.63 -1.41
C ARG A 34 4.60 6.38 -1.73
N LEU A 35 4.63 7.73 -1.70
CA LEU A 35 3.44 8.58 -1.79
C LEU A 35 2.48 8.22 -2.93
N PRO A 36 2.92 7.99 -4.19
CA PRO A 36 1.98 7.64 -5.26
C PRO A 36 1.19 6.36 -4.97
N THR A 37 1.86 5.38 -4.36
CA THR A 37 1.24 4.08 -4.03
C THR A 37 0.31 4.21 -2.83
N ILE A 38 0.76 4.86 -1.75
CA ILE A 38 -0.03 5.07 -0.53
C ILE A 38 -1.28 5.89 -0.82
N LEU A 39 -1.16 6.99 -1.56
CA LEU A 39 -2.30 7.79 -1.99
C LEU A 39 -3.25 6.97 -2.87
N GLY A 40 -2.72 6.22 -3.82
CA GLY A 40 -3.51 5.44 -4.77
C GLY A 40 -4.45 4.43 -4.12
N TYR A 41 -4.02 3.71 -3.09
CA TYR A 41 -4.93 2.76 -2.46
C TYR A 41 -5.49 3.18 -1.10
N ASN A 42 -4.75 3.87 -0.23
CA ASN A 42 -5.34 4.25 1.07
C ASN A 42 -6.39 5.35 0.92
N LEU A 43 -6.16 6.38 0.09
CA LEU A 43 -7.18 7.38 -0.21
C LEU A 43 -8.40 6.75 -0.86
N ALA A 44 -8.21 5.79 -1.76
CA ALA A 44 -9.30 5.11 -2.41
C ALA A 44 -10.11 4.23 -1.44
N TYR A 45 -9.48 3.57 -0.46
CA TYR A 45 -10.22 2.87 0.60
C TYR A 45 -11.07 3.82 1.45
N LEU A 46 -10.54 5.01 1.80
CA LEU A 46 -11.31 6.05 2.49
C LEU A 46 -12.52 6.48 1.66
N LEU A 47 -12.36 6.68 0.35
CA LEU A 47 -13.47 7.03 -0.55
C LEU A 47 -14.50 5.90 -0.66
N VAL A 48 -14.10 4.65 -0.71
CA VAL A 48 -15.04 3.51 -0.63
C VAL A 48 -15.82 3.55 0.68
N GLY A 49 -15.14 3.79 1.81
CA GLY A 49 -15.78 3.91 3.11
C GLY A 49 -16.78 5.05 3.18
N VAL A 50 -16.45 6.22 2.64
CA VAL A 50 -17.37 7.37 2.50
C VAL A 50 -18.59 6.98 1.67
N GLY A 51 -18.40 6.31 0.53
CA GLY A 51 -19.48 5.85 -0.30
C GLY A 51 -20.41 4.87 0.42
N VAL A 52 -19.84 3.86 1.12
CA VAL A 52 -20.62 2.89 1.92
C VAL A 52 -21.36 3.55 3.09
N ALA A 53 -20.81 4.65 3.65
CA ALA A 53 -21.49 5.45 4.68
C ALA A 53 -22.67 6.26 4.17
N GLY A 54 -22.88 6.35 2.84
CA GLY A 54 -23.91 7.18 2.26
C GLY A 54 -23.47 8.61 1.96
N GLY A 55 -22.17 8.89 1.99
CA GLY A 55 -21.59 10.21 1.80
C GLY A 55 -21.00 10.80 3.07
N VAL A 56 -20.71 12.10 3.07
CA VAL A 56 -20.15 12.83 4.21
C VAL A 56 -20.88 14.16 4.35
N ALA A 57 -21.33 14.49 5.56
CA ALA A 57 -21.88 15.82 5.85
C ALA A 57 -20.75 16.86 5.92
N VAL A 58 -21.09 18.13 5.62
CA VAL A 58 -20.08 19.21 5.64
C VAL A 58 -19.43 19.36 7.01
N ASP A 59 -20.22 19.16 8.08
CA ASP A 59 -19.75 19.26 9.46
C ASP A 59 -18.79 18.13 9.87
N ASP A 60 -18.77 17.00 9.14
CA ASP A 60 -17.88 15.87 9.39
C ASP A 60 -16.57 15.91 8.59
N LEU A 61 -16.44 16.87 7.66
CA LEU A 61 -15.28 16.95 6.75
C LEU A 61 -13.95 17.12 7.50
N ASP A 62 -13.92 17.95 8.54
CA ASP A 62 -12.70 18.18 9.33
C ASP A 62 -12.28 16.91 10.07
N LEU A 63 -13.25 16.17 10.61
CA LEU A 63 -13.03 14.93 11.32
C LEU A 63 -12.54 13.84 10.37
N LEU A 64 -13.17 13.69 9.20
CA LEU A 64 -12.76 12.77 8.16
C LEU A 64 -11.36 13.12 7.62
N ALA A 65 -11.05 14.39 7.41
CA ALA A 65 -9.75 14.86 6.97
C ALA A 65 -8.65 14.56 8.01
N ALA A 66 -8.92 14.82 9.30
CA ALA A 66 -8.00 14.48 10.37
C ALA A 66 -7.75 12.98 10.46
N TYR A 67 -8.81 12.17 10.39
CA TYR A 67 -8.70 10.71 10.36
C TYR A 67 -7.90 10.22 9.15
N GLY A 68 -8.27 10.66 7.95
CA GLY A 68 -7.60 10.25 6.70
C GLY A 68 -6.13 10.63 6.65
N LEU A 69 -5.79 11.86 7.10
CA LEU A 69 -4.40 12.30 7.19
C LEU A 69 -3.63 11.47 8.24
N GLY A 70 -4.27 11.14 9.38
CA GLY A 70 -3.71 10.22 10.38
C GLY A 70 -3.35 8.86 9.79
N VAL A 71 -4.28 8.26 9.01
CA VAL A 71 -4.04 7.00 8.30
C VAL A 71 -2.85 7.12 7.35
N LEU A 72 -2.81 8.17 6.51
CA LEU A 72 -1.74 8.38 5.54
C LEU A 72 -0.37 8.52 6.21
N LEU A 73 -0.27 9.31 7.29
CA LEU A 73 0.99 9.52 8.00
C LEU A 73 1.49 8.24 8.69
N VAL A 74 0.62 7.49 9.35
CA VAL A 74 1.00 6.22 9.98
C VAL A 74 1.41 5.17 8.92
N LYS A 75 0.79 5.16 7.75
CA LYS A 75 1.20 4.30 6.63
C LYS A 75 2.53 4.74 6.02
N SER A 76 2.76 6.03 5.89
CA SER A 76 4.05 6.60 5.43
C SER A 76 5.18 6.21 6.37
N GLN A 77 4.96 6.31 7.69
CA GLN A 77 5.91 5.84 8.70
C GLN A 77 6.32 4.38 8.49
N ALA A 78 5.34 3.48 8.22
CA ALA A 78 5.62 2.08 7.94
C ALA A 78 6.49 1.90 6.68
N SER A 79 6.24 2.69 5.64
CA SER A 79 7.04 2.68 4.40
C SER A 79 8.49 3.11 4.63
N ILE A 80 8.72 4.15 5.46
CA ILE A 80 10.07 4.59 5.81
C ILE A 80 10.79 3.52 6.65
N ALA A 81 10.08 2.91 7.62
CA ALA A 81 10.64 1.83 8.43
C ALA A 81 11.15 0.67 7.57
N ASP A 82 10.35 0.23 6.59
CA ASP A 82 10.71 -0.80 5.62
C ASP A 82 11.91 -0.37 4.76
N ALA A 83 11.87 0.83 4.18
CA ALA A 83 12.93 1.35 3.32
C ALA A 83 14.29 1.50 4.04
N VAL A 84 14.29 1.89 5.31
CA VAL A 84 15.50 2.00 6.13
C VAL A 84 16.04 0.64 6.52
N HIS A 85 15.15 -0.29 6.89
CA HIS A 85 15.50 -1.65 7.31
C HIS A 85 16.06 -2.47 6.13
N ASP A 86 15.39 -2.44 4.97
CA ASP A 86 15.72 -3.29 3.82
C ASP A 86 16.67 -2.60 2.81
N ARG A 87 17.27 -1.45 3.15
CA ARG A 87 18.09 -0.66 2.24
C ARG A 87 19.14 -1.46 1.48
N GLU A 88 19.84 -2.37 2.16
CA GLU A 88 20.93 -3.15 1.55
C GLU A 88 20.37 -4.17 0.55
N THR A 89 19.34 -4.90 0.93
CA THR A 89 18.70 -5.90 0.07
C THR A 89 17.94 -5.26 -1.10
N ASP A 90 17.31 -4.11 -0.89
CA ASP A 90 16.59 -3.36 -1.91
C ASP A 90 17.53 -2.74 -2.97
N THR A 91 18.82 -2.56 -2.66
CA THR A 91 19.80 -2.07 -3.64
C THR A 91 20.02 -3.10 -4.76
N GLU A 92 19.90 -4.38 -4.47
CA GLU A 92 20.08 -5.46 -5.44
C GLU A 92 18.83 -5.70 -6.30
N ASN A 93 17.66 -5.24 -5.87
CA ASN A 93 16.41 -5.36 -6.61
C ASN A 93 16.19 -4.12 -7.51
N PRO A 94 16.23 -4.24 -8.85
CA PRO A 94 16.05 -3.12 -9.76
C PRO A 94 14.75 -2.33 -9.53
N SER A 95 13.65 -3.01 -9.17
CA SER A 95 12.35 -2.39 -8.91
C SER A 95 12.34 -1.53 -7.64
N LYS A 96 13.17 -1.84 -6.66
CA LYS A 96 13.26 -1.15 -5.36
C LYS A 96 14.49 -0.26 -5.21
N SER A 97 15.46 -0.35 -6.11
CA SER A 97 16.73 0.41 -6.06
C SER A 97 16.54 1.92 -5.96
N SER A 98 15.43 2.46 -6.50
CA SER A 98 15.11 3.89 -6.38
C SER A 98 14.76 4.28 -4.94
N VAL A 99 14.13 3.42 -4.15
CA VAL A 99 13.81 3.64 -2.73
C VAL A 99 15.10 3.61 -1.91
N ALA A 100 15.94 2.58 -2.12
CA ALA A 100 17.25 2.46 -1.44
C ALA A 100 18.15 3.68 -1.71
N ARG A 101 18.20 4.18 -2.95
CA ARG A 101 18.91 5.43 -3.31
C ARG A 101 18.32 6.65 -2.61
N SER A 102 17.01 6.72 -2.44
CA SER A 102 16.35 7.83 -1.76
C SER A 102 16.70 7.87 -0.26
N VAL A 103 16.80 6.71 0.40
CA VAL A 103 17.35 6.64 1.77
C VAL A 103 18.80 7.12 1.83
N ALA A 104 19.62 6.83 0.81
CA ALA A 104 20.98 7.31 0.74
C ALA A 104 21.07 8.86 0.56
N VAL A 105 20.16 9.45 -0.23
CA VAL A 105 20.05 10.91 -0.43
C VAL A 105 19.63 11.62 0.85
N LEU A 106 18.64 11.10 1.57
CA LEU A 106 18.17 11.68 2.84
C LEU A 106 19.18 11.50 3.97
N GLY A 107 19.87 10.38 4.00
CA GLY A 107 20.62 9.89 5.14
C GLY A 107 19.71 9.22 6.18
N ARG A 108 20.24 8.20 6.86
CA ARG A 108 19.49 7.37 7.81
C ARG A 108 18.85 8.18 8.94
N GLU A 109 19.57 9.13 9.50
CA GLU A 109 19.09 9.95 10.62
C GLU A 109 17.87 10.80 10.24
N ARG A 110 17.92 11.45 9.07
CA ARG A 110 16.78 12.26 8.59
C ARG A 110 15.59 11.40 8.23
N ALA A 111 15.80 10.22 7.62
CA ALA A 111 14.72 9.28 7.35
C ALA A 111 14.06 8.82 8.65
N LEU A 112 14.84 8.50 9.70
CA LEU A 112 14.28 8.14 11.01
C LEU A 112 13.59 9.32 11.72
N SER A 113 14.12 10.55 11.60
CA SER A 113 13.43 11.73 12.12
C SER A 113 12.10 11.96 11.44
N LEU A 114 12.03 11.79 10.12
CA LEU A 114 10.78 11.87 9.36
C LEU A 114 9.79 10.81 9.81
N LEU A 115 10.23 9.55 9.96
CA LEU A 115 9.42 8.45 10.47
C LEU A 115 8.79 8.79 11.84
N VAL A 116 9.61 9.27 12.79
CA VAL A 116 9.11 9.64 14.13
C VAL A 116 8.12 10.80 14.04
N THR A 117 8.41 11.82 13.23
CA THR A 117 7.52 12.97 13.04
C THR A 117 6.18 12.52 12.48
N GLU A 118 6.15 11.71 11.43
CA GLU A 118 4.93 11.20 10.82
C GLU A 118 4.13 10.32 11.78
N LEU A 119 4.81 9.47 12.55
CA LEU A 119 4.17 8.64 13.58
C LEU A 119 3.51 9.50 14.66
N VAL A 120 4.24 10.46 15.23
CA VAL A 120 3.74 11.32 16.31
C VAL A 120 2.58 12.19 15.84
N VAL A 121 2.72 12.82 14.67
CA VAL A 121 1.64 13.65 14.10
C VAL A 121 0.44 12.78 13.73
N GLY A 122 0.65 11.62 13.10
CA GLY A 122 -0.41 10.69 12.74
C GLY A 122 -1.19 10.17 13.96
N LEU A 123 -0.50 9.72 15.02
CA LEU A 123 -1.14 9.31 16.27
C LEU A 123 -1.82 10.49 16.99
N GLY A 124 -1.25 11.69 16.92
CA GLY A 124 -1.87 12.91 17.43
C GLY A 124 -3.20 13.22 16.75
N LEU A 125 -3.30 13.03 15.41
CA LEU A 125 -4.55 13.17 14.68
C LEU A 125 -5.59 12.10 15.07
N PHE A 126 -5.19 10.84 15.26
CA PHE A 126 -6.10 9.82 15.80
C PHE A 126 -6.57 10.17 17.22
N GLY A 127 -5.67 10.72 18.07
CA GLY A 127 -6.03 11.23 19.39
C GLY A 127 -7.03 12.39 19.32
N LEU A 128 -6.85 13.31 18.36
CA LEU A 128 -7.80 14.41 18.13
C LEU A 128 -9.19 13.85 17.73
N VAL A 129 -9.25 12.90 16.80
CA VAL A 129 -10.49 12.24 16.40
C VAL A 129 -11.14 11.52 17.60
N SER A 130 -10.35 10.78 18.39
CA SER A 130 -10.85 10.11 19.60
C SER A 130 -11.43 11.10 20.62
N THR A 131 -10.79 12.24 20.84
CA THR A 131 -11.28 13.24 21.78
C THR A 131 -12.53 13.97 21.25
N ALA A 132 -12.58 14.27 19.97
CA ALA A 132 -13.70 14.94 19.34
C ALA A 132 -14.97 14.08 19.32
N THR A 133 -14.82 12.76 19.12
CA THR A 133 -15.95 11.81 19.11
C THR A 133 -16.27 11.23 20.48
N GLY A 134 -15.38 11.35 21.45
CA GLY A 134 -15.49 10.64 22.74
C GLY A 134 -15.16 9.14 22.67
N GLU A 135 -14.71 8.63 21.50
CA GLU A 135 -14.51 7.21 21.25
C GLU A 135 -13.02 6.83 21.19
N PRO A 136 -12.48 6.04 22.15
CA PRO A 136 -11.08 5.64 22.17
C PRO A 136 -10.71 4.69 21.01
N LEU A 137 -11.69 4.20 20.28
CA LEU A 137 -11.53 3.30 19.13
C LEU A 137 -10.53 3.86 18.12
N TYR A 138 -10.61 5.15 17.78
CA TYR A 138 -9.79 5.73 16.72
C TYR A 138 -8.31 5.77 17.11
N LEU A 139 -7.98 6.11 18.35
CA LEU A 139 -6.60 6.05 18.83
C LEU A 139 -6.08 4.59 18.86
N ALA A 140 -6.93 3.64 19.26
CA ALA A 140 -6.59 2.21 19.22
C ALA A 140 -6.33 1.72 17.79
N VAL A 141 -7.14 2.16 16.80
CA VAL A 141 -6.93 1.88 15.38
C VAL A 141 -5.60 2.45 14.90
N GLY A 142 -5.29 3.72 15.22
CA GLY A 142 -4.01 4.35 14.88
C GLY A 142 -2.82 3.59 15.48
N GLY A 143 -2.91 3.20 16.74
CA GLY A 143 -1.90 2.39 17.42
C GLY A 143 -1.71 1.00 16.80
N ALA A 144 -2.80 0.31 16.47
CA ALA A 144 -2.75 -0.99 15.81
C ALA A 144 -2.13 -0.90 14.41
N LEU A 145 -2.48 0.14 13.64
CA LEU A 145 -1.92 0.40 12.32
C LEU A 145 -0.41 0.69 12.39
N ALA A 146 0.02 1.50 13.37
CA ALA A 146 1.43 1.81 13.62
C ALA A 146 2.22 0.56 13.98
N LEU A 147 1.69 -0.28 14.88
CA LEU A 147 2.32 -1.56 15.27
C LEU A 147 2.40 -2.54 14.10
N ALA A 148 1.33 -2.70 13.32
CA ALA A 148 1.33 -3.56 12.14
C ALA A 148 2.39 -3.11 11.12
N GLY A 149 2.50 -1.80 10.88
CA GLY A 149 3.52 -1.22 10.02
C GLY A 149 4.95 -1.41 10.53
N PHE A 150 5.18 -1.24 11.82
CA PHE A 150 6.48 -1.49 12.42
C PHE A 150 6.87 -2.97 12.37
N TRP A 151 5.95 -3.85 12.77
CA TRP A 151 6.18 -5.30 12.78
C TRP A 151 6.27 -5.91 11.39
N TYR A 152 5.91 -5.19 10.34
CA TYR A 152 6.11 -5.65 8.99
C TYR A 152 7.58 -5.98 8.70
N SER A 153 8.51 -5.11 9.08
CA SER A 153 9.95 -5.25 8.82
C SER A 153 10.77 -5.61 10.07
N TYR A 154 10.34 -5.20 11.26
CA TYR A 154 11.00 -5.49 12.52
C TYR A 154 10.36 -6.70 13.24
N PRO A 155 11.07 -7.35 14.18
CA PRO A 155 10.51 -8.52 14.87
C PRO A 155 9.11 -8.27 15.43
N PRO A 156 8.15 -9.20 15.18
CA PRO A 156 8.27 -10.57 14.64
C PRO A 156 8.41 -10.69 13.13
N ARG A 157 8.60 -9.62 12.35
CA ARG A 157 8.77 -9.58 10.89
C ARG A 157 7.58 -10.21 10.16
N LEU A 158 6.43 -9.55 10.22
CA LEU A 158 5.18 -10.07 9.65
C LEU A 158 5.31 -10.48 8.18
N LYS A 159 6.17 -9.81 7.40
CA LYS A 159 6.43 -10.17 6.00
C LYS A 159 6.92 -11.62 5.81
N GLU A 160 7.47 -12.24 6.84
CA GLU A 160 7.95 -13.63 6.82
C GLU A 160 6.95 -14.64 7.42
N VAL A 161 5.79 -14.19 7.95
CA VAL A 161 4.81 -15.06 8.59
C VAL A 161 3.76 -15.60 7.60
N GLY A 162 4.13 -15.77 6.34
CA GLY A 162 3.28 -16.38 5.33
C GLY A 162 2.01 -15.61 5.04
N VAL A 163 0.85 -16.30 5.01
CA VAL A 163 -0.45 -15.68 4.73
C VAL A 163 -0.88 -14.67 5.80
N VAL A 164 -0.42 -14.81 7.05
CA VAL A 164 -0.74 -13.89 8.15
C VAL A 164 -0.27 -12.48 7.84
N ASN A 165 0.87 -12.32 7.16
CA ASN A 165 1.30 -11.02 6.65
C ASN A 165 0.19 -10.31 5.88
N HIS A 166 -0.39 -10.98 4.89
CA HIS A 166 -1.43 -10.39 4.05
C HIS A 166 -2.73 -10.13 4.83
N LEU A 167 -3.09 -11.03 5.76
CA LEU A 167 -4.27 -10.82 6.60
C LEU A 167 -4.11 -9.59 7.49
N VAL A 168 -2.94 -9.39 8.09
CA VAL A 168 -2.68 -8.26 8.98
C VAL A 168 -2.48 -6.97 8.18
N THR A 169 -1.61 -6.96 7.18
CA THR A 169 -1.26 -5.71 6.49
C THR A 169 -2.38 -5.24 5.55
N THR A 170 -2.86 -6.13 4.66
CA THR A 170 -3.97 -5.81 3.75
C THR A 170 -5.28 -5.62 4.53
N GLY A 171 -5.51 -6.47 5.53
CA GLY A 171 -6.69 -6.37 6.39
C GLY A 171 -6.73 -5.06 7.17
N ALA A 172 -5.61 -4.64 7.75
CA ALA A 172 -5.53 -3.35 8.45
C ALA A 172 -5.83 -2.17 7.51
N ASP A 173 -5.28 -2.19 6.29
CA ASP A 173 -5.51 -1.13 5.30
C ASP A 173 -6.98 -1.04 4.89
N VAL A 174 -7.58 -2.18 4.57
CA VAL A 174 -8.99 -2.24 4.14
C VAL A 174 -9.93 -1.88 5.29
N VAL A 175 -9.70 -2.40 6.49
CA VAL A 175 -10.55 -2.12 7.66
C VAL A 175 -10.49 -0.63 8.02
N THR A 176 -9.31 -0.01 8.05
CA THR A 176 -9.19 1.42 8.38
C THR A 176 -9.91 2.32 7.38
N GLY A 177 -9.95 1.99 6.10
CA GLY A 177 -10.67 2.78 5.10
C GLY A 177 -12.14 2.40 4.98
N VAL A 178 -12.45 1.12 4.81
CA VAL A 178 -13.78 0.66 4.41
C VAL A 178 -14.73 0.40 5.59
N VAL A 179 -14.20 0.09 6.78
CA VAL A 179 -15.02 -0.18 7.97
C VAL A 179 -15.02 1.00 8.94
N VAL A 180 -13.85 1.53 9.28
CA VAL A 180 -13.76 2.58 10.32
C VAL A 180 -14.34 3.89 9.83
N VAL A 181 -14.27 4.22 8.54
CA VAL A 181 -14.90 5.44 7.99
C VAL A 181 -16.42 5.42 8.15
N PRO A 182 -17.18 4.38 7.76
CA PRO A 182 -18.60 4.29 8.08
C PRO A 182 -18.91 4.42 9.59
N VAL A 183 -18.11 3.78 10.46
CA VAL A 183 -18.26 3.94 11.91
C VAL A 183 -18.08 5.41 12.34
N LEU A 184 -17.10 6.10 11.77
CA LEU A 184 -16.82 7.49 12.04
C LEU A 184 -18.00 8.42 11.63
N LEU A 185 -18.59 8.15 10.46
CA LEU A 185 -19.61 9.02 9.87
C LEU A 185 -21.05 8.68 10.32
N THR A 186 -21.32 7.38 10.63
CA THR A 186 -22.70 6.92 10.92
C THR A 186 -22.85 6.21 12.25
N GLY A 187 -21.73 5.91 12.94
CA GLY A 187 -21.72 5.12 14.16
C GLY A 187 -22.00 3.63 13.97
N THR A 188 -22.20 3.16 12.74
CA THR A 188 -22.67 1.79 12.48
C THR A 188 -21.89 1.06 11.38
N VAL A 189 -22.00 -0.28 11.37
CA VAL A 189 -21.48 -1.14 10.30
C VAL A 189 -22.67 -1.95 9.75
N GLY A 190 -23.09 -1.64 8.54
CA GLY A 190 -24.16 -2.34 7.86
C GLY A 190 -23.71 -3.65 7.17
N ARG A 191 -24.67 -4.44 6.71
CA ARG A 191 -24.39 -5.66 5.92
C ARG A 191 -23.63 -5.33 4.64
N GLU A 192 -23.97 -4.25 3.96
CA GLU A 192 -23.30 -3.80 2.75
C GLU A 192 -21.83 -3.49 3.03
N THR A 193 -21.53 -2.75 4.12
CA THR A 193 -20.15 -2.48 4.56
C THR A 193 -19.31 -3.75 4.66
N LEU A 194 -19.87 -4.81 5.27
CA LEU A 194 -19.16 -6.09 5.42
C LEU A 194 -18.90 -6.78 4.09
N VAL A 195 -19.88 -6.79 3.17
CA VAL A 195 -19.74 -7.41 1.85
C VAL A 195 -18.76 -6.62 0.99
N VAL A 196 -18.83 -5.29 0.97
CA VAL A 196 -17.88 -4.42 0.27
C VAL A 196 -16.48 -4.61 0.85
N THR A 197 -16.32 -4.63 2.18
CA THR A 197 -15.03 -4.89 2.85
C THR A 197 -14.45 -6.23 2.40
N THR A 198 -15.26 -7.27 2.32
CA THR A 198 -14.81 -8.59 1.88
C THR A 198 -14.37 -8.57 0.42
N ALA A 199 -15.14 -7.93 -0.47
CA ALA A 199 -14.78 -7.80 -1.88
C ALA A 199 -13.47 -7.01 -2.06
N VAL A 200 -13.34 -5.87 -1.36
CA VAL A 200 -12.13 -5.03 -1.36
C VAL A 200 -10.94 -5.82 -0.84
N PHE A 201 -11.09 -6.52 0.29
CA PHE A 201 -10.03 -7.36 0.85
C PHE A 201 -9.57 -8.44 -0.14
N LEU A 202 -10.48 -9.13 -0.81
CA LEU A 202 -10.14 -10.21 -1.73
C LEU A 202 -9.36 -9.73 -2.95
N TYR A 203 -9.75 -8.63 -3.59
CA TYR A 203 -8.97 -8.12 -4.71
C TYR A 203 -7.67 -7.46 -4.25
N ALA A 204 -7.65 -6.82 -3.07
CA ALA A 204 -6.44 -6.27 -2.49
C ALA A 204 -5.43 -7.36 -2.15
N PHE A 205 -5.88 -8.44 -1.53
CA PHE A 205 -5.10 -9.65 -1.33
C PHE A 205 -4.55 -10.17 -2.67
N GLY A 206 -5.39 -10.20 -3.72
CA GLY A 206 -4.99 -10.65 -5.05
C GLY A 206 -3.82 -9.85 -5.62
N TYR A 207 -3.90 -8.51 -5.66
CA TYR A 207 -2.80 -7.72 -6.23
C TYR A 207 -1.54 -7.72 -5.35
N HIS A 208 -1.67 -7.85 -4.03
CA HIS A 208 -0.51 -8.02 -3.16
C HIS A 208 0.19 -9.37 -3.36
N LEU A 209 -0.57 -10.44 -3.62
CA LEU A 209 0.01 -11.72 -3.98
C LEU A 209 0.82 -11.66 -5.28
N VAL A 210 0.30 -11.00 -6.33
CA VAL A 210 1.05 -10.83 -7.59
C VAL A 210 2.31 -10.00 -7.38
N HIS A 211 2.22 -8.93 -6.57
CA HIS A 211 3.38 -8.11 -6.22
C HIS A 211 4.45 -8.94 -5.49
N GLN A 212 4.07 -9.72 -4.49
CA GLN A 212 4.99 -10.58 -3.77
C GLN A 212 5.57 -11.69 -4.66
N ALA A 213 4.77 -12.20 -5.63
CA ALA A 213 5.24 -13.18 -6.59
C ALA A 213 6.34 -12.63 -7.52
N ALA A 214 6.29 -11.33 -7.86
CA ALA A 214 7.34 -10.67 -8.63
C ALA A 214 8.69 -10.60 -7.88
N ASP A 215 8.66 -10.56 -6.56
CA ASP A 215 9.86 -10.43 -5.73
C ASP A 215 10.54 -11.78 -5.39
N VAL A 216 9.93 -12.94 -5.71
CA VAL A 216 10.41 -14.28 -5.25
C VAL A 216 11.86 -14.57 -5.60
N TYR A 217 12.33 -14.16 -6.79
CA TYR A 217 13.73 -14.35 -7.18
C TYR A 217 14.68 -13.58 -6.25
N TYR A 218 14.40 -12.32 -5.98
CA TYR A 218 15.20 -11.47 -5.10
C TYR A 218 15.07 -11.86 -3.64
N ASP A 219 13.87 -12.23 -3.17
CA ASP A 219 13.61 -12.73 -1.82
C ASP A 219 14.43 -13.99 -1.51
N ARG A 220 14.64 -14.86 -2.51
CA ARG A 220 15.52 -16.04 -2.36
C ARG A 220 16.97 -15.66 -2.11
N HIS A 221 17.50 -14.68 -2.83
CA HIS A 221 18.87 -14.19 -2.66
C HIS A 221 19.05 -13.48 -1.32
N ALA A 222 18.06 -12.67 -0.93
CA ALA A 222 18.03 -11.97 0.35
C ALA A 222 17.66 -12.87 1.55
N ARG A 223 17.35 -14.16 1.33
CA ARG A 223 16.90 -15.14 2.34
C ARG A 223 15.65 -14.72 3.11
N VAL A 224 14.79 -13.90 2.51
CA VAL A 224 13.48 -13.49 3.08
C VAL A 224 12.47 -14.61 2.82
N ASP A 225 11.80 -15.11 3.85
CA ASP A 225 10.91 -16.29 3.75
C ASP A 225 9.44 -15.87 3.58
N THR A 226 9.11 -15.32 2.42
CA THR A 226 7.75 -14.85 2.09
C THR A 226 6.78 -15.98 1.73
N PHE A 227 5.45 -15.70 1.78
CA PHE A 227 4.41 -16.64 1.34
C PHE A 227 4.63 -17.10 -0.11
N ALA A 228 4.87 -16.15 -1.02
CA ALA A 228 5.09 -16.46 -2.43
C ALA A 228 6.33 -17.34 -2.65
N ARG A 229 7.39 -17.15 -1.85
CA ARG A 229 8.58 -18.01 -1.90
C ARG A 229 8.28 -19.46 -1.48
N ARG A 230 7.45 -19.67 -0.44
CA ARG A 230 7.06 -21.00 0.05
C ARG A 230 6.16 -21.73 -0.94
N VAL A 231 5.19 -21.03 -1.51
CA VAL A 231 4.18 -21.60 -2.40
C VAL A 231 4.67 -21.72 -3.85
N GLY A 232 5.53 -20.80 -4.26
CA GLY A 232 6.04 -20.64 -5.62
C GLY A 232 5.28 -19.58 -6.42
N THR A 233 6.01 -18.87 -7.28
CA THR A 233 5.55 -17.71 -8.06
C THR A 233 4.24 -17.99 -8.81
N ALA A 234 4.21 -19.03 -9.65
CA ALA A 234 3.04 -19.33 -10.47
C ALA A 234 1.79 -19.63 -9.63
N ARG A 235 1.91 -20.46 -8.59
CA ARG A 235 0.76 -20.80 -7.72
C ARG A 235 0.24 -19.57 -7.01
N THR A 236 1.13 -18.67 -6.58
CA THR A 236 0.75 -17.40 -5.93
C THR A 236 -0.07 -16.52 -6.86
N VAL A 237 0.31 -16.41 -8.15
CA VAL A 237 -0.50 -15.70 -9.16
C VAL A 237 -1.85 -16.41 -9.40
N GLY A 238 -1.88 -17.76 -9.35
CA GLY A 238 -3.12 -18.52 -9.41
C GLY A 238 -4.08 -18.22 -8.25
N TYR A 239 -3.57 -18.13 -7.03
CA TYR A 239 -4.38 -17.71 -5.87
C TYR A 239 -4.89 -16.28 -5.98
N ALA A 240 -4.07 -15.36 -6.54
CA ALA A 240 -4.50 -14.01 -6.83
C ALA A 240 -5.70 -13.97 -7.80
N ALA A 241 -5.66 -14.79 -8.86
CA ALA A 241 -6.76 -14.91 -9.82
C ALA A 241 -8.05 -15.41 -9.15
N VAL A 242 -7.96 -16.43 -8.29
CA VAL A 242 -9.13 -16.98 -7.57
C VAL A 242 -9.70 -15.94 -6.61
N ALA A 243 -8.88 -15.28 -5.80
CA ALA A 243 -9.32 -14.27 -4.84
C ALA A 243 -9.99 -13.08 -5.55
N THR A 244 -9.38 -12.56 -6.62
CA THR A 244 -9.95 -11.45 -7.39
C THR A 244 -11.22 -11.86 -8.14
N GLY A 245 -11.32 -13.12 -8.61
CA GLY A 245 -12.53 -13.68 -9.20
C GLY A 245 -13.69 -13.79 -8.19
N ALA A 246 -13.38 -14.18 -6.95
CA ALA A 246 -14.36 -14.18 -5.86
C ALA A 246 -14.84 -12.76 -5.52
N ALA A 247 -13.92 -11.76 -5.53
CA ALA A 247 -14.29 -10.35 -5.39
C ALA A 247 -15.28 -9.92 -6.49
N ALA A 248 -15.03 -10.31 -7.76
CA ALA A 248 -15.93 -10.01 -8.87
C ALA A 248 -17.33 -10.58 -8.64
N GLY A 249 -17.43 -11.81 -8.10
CA GLY A 249 -18.71 -12.42 -7.72
C GLY A 249 -19.46 -11.63 -6.64
N LEU A 250 -18.74 -11.09 -5.63
CA LEU A 250 -19.33 -10.24 -4.59
C LEU A 250 -19.77 -8.89 -5.17
N CYS A 251 -18.97 -8.26 -6.04
CA CYS A 251 -19.35 -7.02 -6.72
C CYS A 251 -20.63 -7.21 -7.56
N LEU A 252 -20.74 -8.35 -8.26
CA LEU A 252 -21.95 -8.70 -9.01
C LEU A 252 -23.17 -8.86 -8.08
N ALA A 253 -23.01 -9.55 -6.95
CA ALA A 253 -24.06 -9.73 -5.98
C ALA A 253 -24.52 -8.43 -5.29
N LEU A 254 -23.63 -7.44 -5.22
CA LEU A 254 -23.93 -6.09 -4.76
C LEU A 254 -24.61 -5.22 -5.82
N GLY A 255 -24.70 -5.66 -7.08
CA GLY A 255 -25.23 -4.85 -8.18
C GLY A 255 -24.26 -3.78 -8.66
N TYR A 256 -22.95 -3.96 -8.53
CA TYR A 256 -21.90 -3.02 -8.95
C TYR A 256 -21.26 -3.42 -10.29
N PRO A 257 -21.92 -3.15 -11.45
CA PRO A 257 -21.46 -3.66 -12.74
C PRO A 257 -20.06 -3.15 -13.13
N GLY A 258 -19.73 -1.89 -12.80
CA GLY A 258 -18.42 -1.31 -13.07
C GLY A 258 -17.31 -2.03 -12.30
N ALA A 259 -17.48 -2.18 -10.98
CA ALA A 259 -16.53 -2.91 -10.13
C ALA A 259 -16.45 -4.38 -10.56
N THR A 260 -17.57 -5.01 -10.93
CA THR A 260 -17.60 -6.39 -11.44
C THR A 260 -16.76 -6.54 -12.71
N ALA A 261 -16.96 -5.67 -13.69
CA ALA A 261 -16.22 -5.74 -14.96
C ALA A 261 -14.71 -5.58 -14.74
N VAL A 262 -14.29 -4.61 -13.92
CA VAL A 262 -12.87 -4.34 -13.66
C VAL A 262 -12.23 -5.47 -12.84
N THR A 263 -12.88 -5.98 -11.81
CA THR A 263 -12.35 -7.09 -10.99
C THR A 263 -12.29 -8.39 -11.78
N LEU A 264 -13.31 -8.68 -12.60
CA LEU A 264 -13.30 -9.84 -13.48
C LEU A 264 -12.19 -9.72 -14.54
N GLY A 265 -12.02 -8.55 -15.15
CA GLY A 265 -10.92 -8.27 -16.09
C GLY A 265 -9.55 -8.51 -15.44
N ALA A 266 -9.35 -8.04 -14.23
CA ALA A 266 -8.12 -8.27 -13.46
C ALA A 266 -7.90 -9.76 -13.15
N ALA A 267 -8.96 -10.48 -12.74
CA ALA A 267 -8.87 -11.92 -12.49
C ALA A 267 -8.48 -12.71 -13.76
N LEU A 268 -9.09 -12.40 -14.91
CA LEU A 268 -8.75 -13.02 -16.18
C LEU A 268 -7.32 -12.68 -16.63
N TRP A 269 -6.88 -11.46 -16.39
CA TRP A 269 -5.49 -11.07 -16.63
C TRP A 269 -4.51 -11.86 -15.75
N TYR A 270 -4.83 -12.07 -14.46
CA TYR A 270 -4.01 -12.91 -13.60
C TYR A 270 -3.98 -14.37 -14.05
N VAL A 271 -5.07 -14.89 -14.62
CA VAL A 271 -5.07 -16.21 -15.29
C VAL A 271 -4.12 -16.25 -16.47
N SER A 272 -4.06 -15.18 -17.27
CA SER A 272 -3.09 -15.05 -18.37
C SER A 272 -1.66 -15.03 -17.85
N LEU A 273 -1.36 -14.19 -16.85
CA LEU A 273 -0.04 -14.12 -16.20
C LEU A 273 0.36 -15.49 -15.63
N TYR A 274 -0.56 -16.20 -14.95
CA TYR A 274 -0.31 -17.55 -14.44
C TYR A 274 0.11 -18.51 -15.55
N ARG A 275 -0.56 -18.49 -16.71
CA ARG A 275 -0.25 -19.38 -17.84
C ARG A 275 1.13 -19.10 -18.45
N GLU A 276 1.54 -17.84 -18.47
CA GLU A 276 2.85 -17.43 -18.96
C GLU A 276 3.94 -17.80 -17.93
N VAL A 277 3.79 -17.31 -16.69
CA VAL A 277 4.77 -17.47 -15.61
C VAL A 277 5.11 -18.94 -15.35
N ARG A 278 4.12 -19.85 -15.35
CA ARG A 278 4.35 -21.27 -15.07
C ARG A 278 5.29 -22.00 -16.06
N ARG A 279 5.58 -21.38 -17.20
CA ARG A 279 6.42 -21.97 -18.27
C ARG A 279 7.86 -21.45 -18.23
N GLU A 280 8.11 -20.42 -17.45
CA GLU A 280 9.38 -19.74 -17.38
C GLU A 280 10.24 -20.19 -16.19
N PRO A 281 11.58 -20.10 -16.27
CA PRO A 281 12.45 -20.25 -15.12
C PRO A 281 12.24 -19.12 -14.12
N LEU A 282 12.60 -19.33 -12.84
CA LEU A 282 12.25 -18.42 -11.75
C LEU A 282 12.67 -16.97 -11.96
N GLU A 283 13.86 -16.72 -12.43
CA GLU A 283 14.35 -15.37 -12.73
C GLU A 283 13.45 -14.69 -13.73
N ARG A 284 13.16 -15.36 -14.83
CA ARG A 284 12.28 -14.85 -15.88
C ARG A 284 10.83 -14.66 -15.43
N GLN A 285 10.36 -15.50 -14.48
CA GLN A 285 9.04 -15.29 -13.84
C GLN A 285 8.98 -13.95 -13.12
N SER A 286 9.99 -13.61 -12.32
CA SER A 286 10.06 -12.35 -11.59
C SER A 286 10.18 -11.15 -12.52
N GLU A 287 11.05 -11.22 -13.54
CA GLU A 287 11.17 -10.17 -14.56
C GLU A 287 9.84 -9.93 -15.29
N LEU A 288 9.19 -10.98 -15.78
CA LEU A 288 7.93 -10.90 -16.49
C LEU A 288 6.84 -10.24 -15.63
N LEU A 289 6.75 -10.59 -14.36
CA LEU A 289 5.80 -9.96 -13.45
C LEU A 289 6.17 -8.51 -13.16
N ALA A 290 7.45 -8.19 -12.95
CA ALA A 290 7.90 -6.81 -12.72
C ALA A 290 7.63 -5.90 -13.93
N ASP A 291 7.80 -6.41 -15.14
CA ASP A 291 7.57 -5.67 -16.38
C ASP A 291 6.08 -5.43 -16.66
N ARG A 292 5.23 -6.42 -16.35
CA ARG A 292 3.81 -6.37 -16.73
C ARG A 292 2.88 -5.92 -15.61
N PHE A 293 3.30 -6.02 -14.35
CA PHE A 293 2.45 -5.75 -13.20
C PHE A 293 2.93 -4.54 -12.40
N SER A 294 2.05 -3.56 -12.25
CA SER A 294 2.25 -2.43 -11.33
C SER A 294 1.19 -2.49 -10.23
N VAL A 295 1.61 -2.81 -9.02
CA VAL A 295 0.71 -2.87 -7.86
C VAL A 295 -0.04 -1.56 -7.66
N GLY A 296 0.64 -0.42 -7.79
CA GLY A 296 0.01 0.90 -7.63
C GLY A 296 -1.07 1.18 -8.68
N ALA A 297 -0.81 0.85 -9.96
CA ALA A 297 -1.79 1.06 -11.03
C ALA A 297 -3.00 0.14 -10.88
N VAL A 298 -2.79 -1.15 -10.58
CA VAL A 298 -3.87 -2.14 -10.42
C VAL A 298 -4.71 -1.81 -9.18
N ALA A 299 -4.07 -1.49 -8.05
CA ALA A 299 -4.77 -1.09 -6.84
C ALA A 299 -5.62 0.16 -7.07
N THR A 300 -5.06 1.19 -7.72
CA THR A 300 -5.80 2.42 -8.05
C THR A 300 -7.00 2.12 -8.93
N LEU A 301 -6.84 1.31 -9.98
CA LEU A 301 -7.93 0.95 -10.88
C LEU A 301 -9.06 0.20 -10.19
N LEU A 302 -8.74 -0.84 -9.41
CA LEU A 302 -9.72 -1.66 -8.69
C LEU A 302 -10.46 -0.84 -7.63
N ASN A 303 -9.73 -0.07 -6.84
CA ASN A 303 -10.31 0.77 -5.80
C ASN A 303 -11.15 1.92 -6.38
N ALA A 304 -10.70 2.56 -7.47
CA ALA A 304 -11.48 3.59 -8.14
C ALA A 304 -12.79 3.02 -8.71
N ALA A 305 -12.74 1.83 -9.33
CA ALA A 305 -13.94 1.16 -9.84
C ALA A 305 -14.93 0.85 -8.71
N MET A 306 -14.42 0.40 -7.54
CA MET A 306 -15.26 0.16 -6.37
C MET A 306 -15.85 1.46 -5.83
N ALA A 307 -15.03 2.50 -5.61
CA ALA A 307 -15.48 3.80 -5.10
C ALA A 307 -16.55 4.42 -6.00
N VAL A 308 -16.33 4.43 -7.31
CA VAL A 308 -17.32 4.93 -8.28
C VAL A 308 -18.60 4.12 -8.24
N SER A 309 -18.50 2.77 -8.16
CA SER A 309 -19.69 1.91 -8.11
C SER A 309 -20.53 2.13 -6.86
N VAL A 310 -19.90 2.31 -5.69
CA VAL A 310 -20.60 2.62 -4.44
C VAL A 310 -21.26 4.00 -4.51
N LEU A 311 -20.53 5.02 -4.99
CA LEU A 311 -21.04 6.38 -5.11
C LEU A 311 -22.20 6.49 -6.11
N LEU A 312 -22.17 5.77 -7.23
CA LEU A 312 -23.27 5.72 -8.19
C LEU A 312 -24.48 4.96 -7.64
N GLY A 313 -24.27 3.89 -6.87
CA GLY A 313 -25.37 3.18 -6.20
C GLY A 313 -26.17 4.07 -5.25
N LEU A 314 -25.56 5.07 -4.65
CA LEU A 314 -26.26 6.06 -3.82
C LEU A 314 -27.20 6.99 -4.62
N SER A 315 -26.85 7.29 -5.88
CA SER A 315 -27.69 8.17 -6.72
C SER A 315 -29.03 7.51 -7.10
N ASP A 316 -29.08 6.19 -7.19
CA ASP A 316 -30.30 5.46 -7.56
C ASP A 316 -31.28 5.29 -6.37
N VAL A 317 -30.77 5.26 -5.13
CA VAL A 317 -31.60 5.12 -3.92
C VAL A 317 -32.34 6.44 -3.59
N SER A 318 -31.77 7.60 -3.94
CA SER A 318 -32.40 8.90 -3.69
C SER A 318 -33.59 9.22 -4.59
N THR A 319 -33.85 8.39 -5.63
CA THR A 319 -34.99 8.54 -6.54
C THR A 319 -36.19 7.69 -6.16
N VAL A 320 -36.13 6.91 -5.08
CA VAL A 320 -37.18 5.94 -4.65
C VAL A 320 -37.85 6.36 -3.32
N VAL A 321 -37.56 7.57 -2.80
CA VAL A 321 -38.23 8.11 -1.61
C VAL A 321 -39.22 9.24 -1.97
#